data_68ae79ae87778a172e7cf83e90724f0c
#
_entry.id   68ae79ae87778a172e7cf83e90724f0c
#
_cell.length_a   1.000
_cell.length_b   1.000
_cell.length_c   1.000
_cell.angle_alpha   90.00
_cell.angle_beta   90.00
_cell.angle_gamma   90.00
#
_symmetry.space_group_name_H-M   'P 1'
#
loop_
_entity.id
_entity.type
_entity.pdbx_description
1 polymer ?
#
loop_
_entity_poly.entity_id
_entity_poly.type
_entity_poly.pdbx_seq_one_letter_code
_entity_poly.pdbx_strand_id
1 'polypeptide(L)'
;MKIKTSWLIKVGTCAVLAVVAGILGPSVSRAQNGAPKYEVDLSWPKPLPGRWVLGGLGGVCVDRQDHVFILNRQDVLDVDLNAGQMAPLIIEIDLQGNVVNSWGDPKLLETRLHSCHFDKDNNIWIGSAPSGMVQKYSHDGSKLLLQIGKKGVFDSSDGTVKGKPLNSNAAQFFMPSSIFVDRQNGDVYVSDGEGAGGNRRIAVMDRDGKFLRQWQPEGMETVHCMTAANDGLVYVCNRQQSRIQVYDKMGNFKKNIEVPWKPYTTPPDGKRTETGGSAVSLDFSPDSNQRLIYLINQNNSQIEIIDRQSGKILSSFGRAGHFPGEFDQPHGIAVDSKGNVYVAENRGKKIQKFRIVGQ
;
A
#
# COMPACT_ATOMS: atom_id res chain seq x y z
N MET A 1 -7.01 98.10 37.92
CA MET A 1 -8.13 98.44 36.99
C MET A 1 -7.77 98.02 35.61
N LYS A 2 -8.62 97.28 34.94
CA LYS A 2 -8.69 96.84 33.56
C LYS A 2 -7.77 95.64 33.12
N ILE A 3 -8.48 94.55 33.03
CA ILE A 3 -8.25 93.29 32.37
C ILE A 3 -8.04 93.49 30.90
N LYS A 4 -7.08 92.80 30.29
CA LYS A 4 -7.15 92.41 28.86
C LYS A 4 -6.73 90.95 28.70
N THR A 5 -7.70 90.19 28.38
CA THR A 5 -7.64 88.79 27.92
C THR A 5 -7.09 88.72 26.50
N SER A 6 -6.05 87.92 26.25
CA SER A 6 -5.65 87.54 24.91
C SER A 6 -5.82 86.02 24.76
N TRP A 7 -6.65 85.62 23.84
CA TRP A 7 -6.88 84.24 23.46
C TRP A 7 -5.74 83.82 22.53
N LEU A 8 -5.04 82.75 22.88
CA LEU A 8 -4.12 82.07 22.01
C LEU A 8 -4.83 80.75 21.59
N ILE A 9 -5.20 80.68 20.33
CA ILE A 9 -5.72 79.45 19.65
C ILE A 9 -4.56 78.50 19.42
N LYS A 10 -4.51 77.39 20.16
CA LYS A 10 -3.61 76.28 19.83
C LYS A 10 -4.32 75.38 18.80
N VAL A 11 -3.77 75.40 17.61
CA VAL A 11 -4.12 74.44 16.54
C VAL A 11 -3.51 73.08 16.90
N GLY A 12 -4.33 72.17 17.37
CA GLY A 12 -3.92 70.79 17.62
C GLY A 12 -4.00 69.96 16.32
N THR A 13 -2.85 69.50 15.88
CA THR A 13 -2.75 68.58 14.74
C THR A 13 -3.21 67.19 15.22
N CYS A 14 -4.42 66.78 14.87
CA CYS A 14 -4.89 65.39 15.03
C CYS A 14 -4.19 64.51 13.99
N ALA A 15 -3.23 63.72 14.42
CA ALA A 15 -2.71 62.61 13.62
C ALA A 15 -3.75 61.48 13.66
N VAL A 16 -4.44 61.24 12.55
CA VAL A 16 -5.31 60.09 12.36
C VAL A 16 -4.44 58.88 12.09
N LEU A 17 -4.22 58.03 13.09
CA LEU A 17 -3.67 56.70 12.93
C LEU A 17 -4.77 55.80 12.29
N ALA A 18 -4.67 55.58 10.99
CA ALA A 18 -5.46 54.55 10.32
C ALA A 18 -4.93 53.16 10.74
N VAL A 19 -5.60 52.53 11.69
CA VAL A 19 -5.40 51.11 11.99
C VAL A 19 -6.05 50.32 10.87
N VAL A 20 -5.23 49.84 9.93
CA VAL A 20 -5.67 48.82 8.96
C VAL A 20 -5.78 47.51 9.74
N ALA A 21 -6.96 47.22 10.26
CA ALA A 21 -7.32 45.89 10.74
C ALA A 21 -7.39 44.98 9.52
N GLY A 22 -6.30 44.27 9.22
CA GLY A 22 -6.28 43.17 8.28
C GLY A 22 -7.25 42.10 8.79
N ILE A 23 -8.42 42.02 8.22
CA ILE A 23 -9.33 40.89 8.43
C ILE A 23 -8.64 39.67 7.79
N LEU A 24 -7.90 38.93 8.61
CA LEU A 24 -7.55 37.55 8.32
C LEU A 24 -8.86 36.77 8.36
N GLY A 25 -9.59 36.77 7.25
CA GLY A 25 -10.65 35.83 7.04
C GLY A 25 -10.08 34.41 7.16
N PRO A 26 -10.79 33.46 7.79
CA PRO A 26 -10.34 32.09 7.80
C PRO A 26 -10.10 31.68 6.34
N SER A 27 -8.87 31.25 6.04
CA SER A 27 -8.56 30.60 4.77
C SER A 27 -9.41 29.34 4.73
N VAL A 28 -10.60 29.45 4.13
CA VAL A 28 -11.42 28.31 3.77
C VAL A 28 -10.58 27.58 2.72
N SER A 29 -9.81 26.61 3.16
CA SER A 29 -9.28 25.57 2.31
C SER A 29 -10.50 25.03 1.55
N ARG A 30 -10.63 25.41 0.28
CA ARG A 30 -11.61 24.84 -0.62
C ARG A 30 -11.26 23.36 -0.71
N ALA A 31 -11.98 22.54 0.05
CA ALA A 31 -11.87 21.10 -0.07
C ALA A 31 -12.11 20.77 -1.55
N GLN A 32 -11.09 20.25 -2.22
CA GLN A 32 -11.24 19.70 -3.55
C GLN A 32 -12.20 18.52 -3.44
N ASN A 33 -13.46 18.72 -3.77
CA ASN A 33 -14.55 17.75 -3.60
C ASN A 33 -14.57 16.67 -4.69
N GLY A 34 -13.53 16.57 -5.54
CA GLY A 34 -13.43 15.60 -6.63
C GLY A 34 -12.41 14.51 -6.36
N ALA A 35 -12.68 13.31 -6.88
CA ALA A 35 -11.66 12.29 -7.02
C ALA A 35 -10.81 12.61 -8.25
N PRO A 36 -9.46 12.39 -8.21
CA PRO A 36 -8.62 12.56 -9.38
C PRO A 36 -9.01 11.58 -10.49
N LYS A 37 -8.82 12.00 -11.74
CA LYS A 37 -8.99 11.14 -12.92
C LYS A 37 -7.64 10.60 -13.34
N TYR A 38 -7.63 9.33 -13.73
CA TYR A 38 -6.41 8.60 -14.08
C TYR A 38 -6.43 8.12 -15.51
N GLU A 39 -5.24 8.15 -16.13
CA GLU A 39 -4.96 7.50 -17.41
C GLU A 39 -3.70 6.65 -17.29
N VAL A 40 -3.69 5.51 -17.99
CA VAL A 40 -2.49 4.66 -18.06
C VAL A 40 -1.38 5.38 -18.81
N ASP A 41 -0.16 5.33 -18.24
CA ASP A 41 1.05 5.87 -18.87
C ASP A 41 1.67 4.81 -19.80
N LEU A 42 1.41 4.89 -21.08
CA LEU A 42 1.91 3.96 -22.09
C LEU A 42 3.43 4.03 -22.31
N SER A 43 4.10 5.06 -21.79
CA SER A 43 5.54 5.23 -21.89
C SER A 43 6.32 4.61 -20.76
N TRP A 44 5.60 4.12 -19.72
CA TRP A 44 6.17 3.51 -18.53
C TRP A 44 5.52 2.14 -18.23
N PRO A 45 6.28 1.09 -17.88
CA PRO A 45 7.75 1.02 -17.92
C PRO A 45 8.25 0.90 -19.35
N LYS A 46 9.56 1.10 -19.56
CA LYS A 46 10.22 0.72 -20.79
C LYS A 46 10.36 -0.78 -20.90
N PRO A 47 10.60 -1.32 -22.11
CA PRO A 47 10.87 -2.74 -22.28
C PRO A 47 11.97 -3.22 -21.33
N LEU A 48 11.72 -4.35 -20.67
CA LEU A 48 12.66 -4.95 -19.74
C LEU A 48 13.95 -5.39 -20.48
N PRO A 49 15.14 -5.23 -19.85
CA PRO A 49 16.40 -5.60 -20.47
C PRO A 49 16.53 -7.11 -20.65
N GLY A 50 17.49 -7.54 -21.48
CA GLY A 50 17.94 -8.93 -21.56
C GLY A 50 16.87 -9.95 -21.92
N ARG A 51 15.77 -9.55 -22.58
CA ARG A 51 14.61 -10.41 -22.89
C ARG A 51 13.98 -11.03 -21.64
N TRP A 52 13.93 -10.28 -20.55
CA TRP A 52 13.32 -10.78 -19.31
C TRP A 52 11.83 -11.03 -19.48
N VAL A 53 11.41 -12.19 -18.97
CA VAL A 53 10.01 -12.58 -18.85
C VAL A 53 9.61 -12.53 -17.39
N LEU A 54 8.54 -11.79 -17.10
CA LEU A 54 7.96 -11.71 -15.77
C LEU A 54 7.07 -12.90 -15.49
N GLY A 55 7.13 -13.43 -14.30
CA GLY A 55 6.05 -14.19 -13.69
C GLY A 55 4.99 -13.27 -13.11
N GLY A 56 4.07 -13.80 -12.33
CA GLY A 56 3.09 -13.03 -11.58
C GLY A 56 3.76 -12.05 -10.63
N LEU A 57 3.25 -10.82 -10.57
CA LEU A 57 3.75 -9.84 -9.61
C LEU A 57 3.02 -9.97 -8.28
N GLY A 58 3.77 -10.23 -7.23
CA GLY A 58 3.23 -10.41 -5.88
C GLY A 58 3.02 -9.11 -5.12
N GLY A 59 3.80 -8.07 -5.45
CA GLY A 59 3.73 -6.79 -4.78
C GLY A 59 4.45 -5.70 -5.55
N VAL A 60 4.21 -4.47 -5.12
CA VAL A 60 4.86 -3.25 -5.60
C VAL A 60 5.02 -2.30 -4.42
N CYS A 61 6.11 -1.58 -4.36
CA CYS A 61 6.32 -0.48 -3.42
C CYS A 61 7.14 0.65 -4.07
N VAL A 62 7.03 1.84 -3.51
CA VAL A 62 7.71 3.04 -3.99
C VAL A 62 8.64 3.55 -2.90
N ASP A 63 9.85 3.90 -3.28
CA ASP A 63 10.86 4.44 -2.37
C ASP A 63 10.76 5.97 -2.24
N ARG A 64 11.70 6.59 -1.53
CA ARG A 64 11.74 8.04 -1.35
C ARG A 64 12.09 8.85 -2.60
N GLN A 65 12.70 8.21 -3.61
CA GLN A 65 13.05 8.79 -4.89
C GLN A 65 11.94 8.61 -5.94
N ASP A 66 10.80 8.06 -5.53
CA ASP A 66 9.71 7.62 -6.41
C ASP A 66 10.12 6.49 -7.37
N HIS A 67 11.20 5.74 -7.06
CA HIS A 67 11.50 4.51 -7.78
C HIS A 67 10.53 3.41 -7.38
N VAL A 68 10.15 2.60 -8.35
CA VAL A 68 9.17 1.53 -8.21
C VAL A 68 9.86 0.19 -8.11
N PHE A 69 9.63 -0.53 -7.02
CA PHE A 69 10.12 -1.87 -6.83
C PHE A 69 9.01 -2.87 -7.06
N ILE A 70 9.20 -3.81 -7.99
CA ILE A 70 8.27 -4.89 -8.26
C ILE A 70 8.81 -6.22 -7.77
N LEU A 71 7.92 -7.03 -7.21
CA LEU A 71 8.20 -8.36 -6.70
C LEU A 71 7.73 -9.42 -7.69
N ASN A 72 8.68 -10.03 -8.39
CA ASN A 72 8.43 -11.04 -9.41
C ASN A 72 8.42 -12.44 -8.79
N ARG A 73 7.35 -13.20 -8.98
CA ARG A 73 7.20 -14.56 -8.44
C ARG A 73 7.92 -15.64 -9.25
N GLN A 74 8.42 -15.30 -10.43
CA GLN A 74 9.13 -16.22 -11.32
C GLN A 74 8.32 -17.45 -11.77
N ASP A 75 7.00 -17.42 -11.68
CA ASP A 75 6.08 -18.46 -12.13
C ASP A 75 5.80 -18.31 -13.64
N VAL A 76 6.88 -18.38 -14.45
CA VAL A 76 6.83 -18.34 -15.90
C VAL A 76 6.57 -19.75 -16.46
N LEU A 77 6.03 -19.80 -17.67
CA LEU A 77 5.87 -21.07 -18.38
C LEU A 77 7.18 -21.46 -19.07
N ASP A 78 7.47 -22.76 -19.14
CA ASP A 78 8.68 -23.25 -19.83
C ASP A 78 8.75 -22.76 -21.28
N VAL A 79 7.59 -22.64 -21.96
CA VAL A 79 7.52 -22.15 -23.34
C VAL A 79 7.98 -20.68 -23.46
N ASP A 80 7.77 -19.86 -22.45
CA ASP A 80 8.19 -18.46 -22.44
C ASP A 80 9.73 -18.36 -22.41
N LEU A 81 10.40 -19.36 -21.82
CA LEU A 81 11.86 -19.41 -21.68
C LEU A 81 12.56 -19.87 -22.98
N ASN A 82 11.82 -20.30 -24.00
CA ASN A 82 12.40 -20.57 -25.32
C ASN A 82 12.90 -19.30 -26.02
N ALA A 83 12.27 -18.15 -25.74
CA ALA A 83 12.60 -16.88 -26.40
C ALA A 83 13.07 -15.80 -25.42
N GLY A 84 12.96 -16.04 -24.12
CA GLY A 84 13.33 -15.11 -23.05
C GLY A 84 14.11 -15.78 -21.92
N GLN A 85 14.39 -15.01 -20.89
CA GLN A 85 14.97 -15.52 -19.66
C GLN A 85 14.16 -15.01 -18.46
N MET A 86 14.15 -15.79 -17.40
CA MET A 86 13.45 -15.45 -16.18
C MET A 86 13.98 -14.13 -15.60
N ALA A 87 13.11 -13.18 -15.37
CA ALA A 87 13.46 -11.92 -14.72
C ALA A 87 13.85 -12.14 -13.26
N PRO A 88 14.72 -11.28 -12.68
CA PRO A 88 15.07 -11.32 -11.26
C PRO A 88 13.85 -11.21 -10.33
N LEU A 89 14.02 -11.64 -9.07
CA LEU A 89 12.96 -11.63 -8.06
C LEU A 89 12.51 -10.20 -7.72
N ILE A 90 13.45 -9.25 -7.67
CA ILE A 90 13.19 -7.86 -7.33
C ILE A 90 13.79 -6.99 -8.42
N ILE A 91 12.99 -6.07 -8.92
CA ILE A 91 13.37 -5.17 -10.01
C ILE A 91 13.01 -3.75 -9.60
N GLU A 92 13.98 -2.84 -9.66
CA GLU A 92 13.83 -1.41 -9.41
C GLU A 92 13.73 -0.66 -10.74
N ILE A 93 12.69 0.17 -10.88
CA ILE A 93 12.37 0.93 -12.08
C ILE A 93 12.33 2.41 -11.71
N ASP A 94 13.06 3.25 -12.43
CA ASP A 94 13.10 4.68 -12.22
C ASP A 94 11.82 5.40 -12.72
N LEU A 95 11.75 6.70 -12.45
CA LEU A 95 10.62 7.56 -12.90
C LEU A 95 10.45 7.58 -14.43
N GLN A 96 11.55 7.36 -15.18
CA GLN A 96 11.57 7.32 -16.64
C GLN A 96 11.21 5.93 -17.21
N GLY A 97 11.01 4.95 -16.35
CA GLY A 97 10.66 3.58 -16.71
C GLY A 97 11.84 2.67 -17.04
N ASN A 98 13.08 3.09 -16.76
CA ASN A 98 14.25 2.25 -16.94
C ASN A 98 14.43 1.33 -15.74
N VAL A 99 14.85 0.09 -15.97
CA VAL A 99 15.37 -0.76 -14.92
C VAL A 99 16.74 -0.24 -14.50
N VAL A 100 16.89 0.14 -13.23
CA VAL A 100 18.11 0.71 -12.67
C VAL A 100 18.83 -0.24 -11.72
N ASN A 101 18.10 -1.21 -11.16
CA ASN A 101 18.66 -2.24 -10.29
C ASN A 101 17.81 -3.50 -10.36
N SER A 102 18.42 -4.65 -10.07
CA SER A 102 17.70 -5.92 -9.92
C SER A 102 18.49 -6.89 -9.07
N TRP A 103 17.79 -7.65 -8.22
CA TRP A 103 18.42 -8.57 -7.29
C TRP A 103 17.46 -9.64 -6.77
N GLY A 104 17.94 -10.47 -5.87
CA GLY A 104 17.20 -11.49 -5.18
C GLY A 104 17.78 -12.88 -5.40
N ASP A 105 18.34 -13.45 -4.33
CA ASP A 105 18.84 -14.83 -4.32
C ASP A 105 17.71 -15.76 -3.84
N PRO A 106 17.22 -16.70 -4.66
CA PRO A 106 16.17 -17.64 -4.28
C PRO A 106 16.56 -18.59 -3.15
N LYS A 107 17.86 -18.70 -2.83
CA LYS A 107 18.32 -19.41 -1.63
C LYS A 107 17.99 -18.65 -0.36
N LEU A 108 17.97 -17.32 -0.40
CA LEU A 108 17.70 -16.45 0.74
C LEU A 108 16.23 -16.03 0.78
N LEU A 109 15.68 -15.61 -0.36
CA LEU A 109 14.28 -15.23 -0.53
C LEU A 109 13.43 -16.44 -0.94
N GLU A 110 12.14 -16.38 -0.66
CA GLU A 110 11.16 -17.27 -1.31
C GLU A 110 10.74 -16.70 -2.65
N THR A 111 10.44 -17.56 -3.61
CA THR A 111 10.01 -17.12 -4.95
C THR A 111 8.59 -16.58 -4.96
N ARG A 112 7.72 -17.00 -4.04
CA ARG A 112 6.36 -16.45 -3.93
C ARG A 112 6.34 -15.17 -3.10
N LEU A 113 7.06 -14.16 -3.56
CA LEU A 113 7.09 -12.83 -2.97
C LEU A 113 5.66 -12.24 -2.92
N HIS A 114 5.33 -11.51 -1.85
CA HIS A 114 3.97 -11.03 -1.64
C HIS A 114 3.88 -9.53 -1.40
N SER A 115 4.75 -8.97 -0.56
CA SER A 115 4.72 -7.55 -0.24
C SER A 115 6.09 -6.97 0.00
N CYS A 116 6.23 -5.67 -0.22
CA CYS A 116 7.37 -4.88 0.22
C CYS A 116 6.94 -3.58 0.88
N HIS A 117 7.83 -3.03 1.70
CA HIS A 117 7.64 -1.74 2.38
C HIS A 117 8.99 -1.07 2.60
N PHE A 118 9.07 0.26 2.43
CA PHE A 118 10.28 1.04 2.75
C PHE A 118 10.16 1.67 4.14
N ASP A 119 11.13 1.41 5.01
CA ASP A 119 11.20 2.03 6.31
C ASP A 119 11.71 3.50 6.26
N LYS A 120 11.79 4.14 7.42
CA LYS A 120 12.25 5.54 7.51
C LYS A 120 13.69 5.76 7.01
N ASP A 121 14.51 4.72 6.97
CA ASP A 121 15.91 4.77 6.53
C ASP A 121 16.07 4.35 5.06
N ASN A 122 14.94 4.19 4.35
CA ASN A 122 14.85 3.74 2.96
C ASN A 122 15.41 2.32 2.76
N ASN A 123 15.37 1.47 3.79
CA ASN A 123 15.64 0.05 3.63
C ASN A 123 14.36 -0.67 3.22
N ILE A 124 14.50 -1.71 2.40
CA ILE A 124 13.36 -2.47 1.91
C ILE A 124 13.07 -3.69 2.79
N TRP A 125 11.82 -3.81 3.20
CA TRP A 125 11.28 -4.99 3.86
C TRP A 125 10.50 -5.84 2.86
N ILE A 126 10.64 -7.17 2.97
CA ILE A 126 10.05 -8.12 2.02
C ILE A 126 9.37 -9.24 2.79
N GLY A 127 8.12 -9.52 2.38
CA GLY A 127 7.34 -10.67 2.83
C GLY A 127 7.03 -11.63 1.69
N SER A 128 6.99 -12.89 2.02
CA SER A 128 6.65 -13.98 1.08
C SER A 128 5.70 -14.96 1.74
N ALA A 129 4.73 -15.44 1.00
CA ALA A 129 3.80 -16.46 1.48
C ALA A 129 3.81 -17.69 0.56
N PRO A 130 4.12 -18.90 1.08
CA PRO A 130 4.48 -19.24 2.45
C PRO A 130 5.99 -19.17 2.67
N SER A 131 6.48 -18.53 3.72
CA SER A 131 7.92 -18.51 4.02
C SER A 131 8.27 -18.73 5.50
N GLY A 132 7.34 -18.35 6.38
CA GLY A 132 7.56 -18.33 7.83
C GLY A 132 8.40 -17.16 8.32
N MET A 133 8.82 -16.24 7.44
CA MET A 133 9.72 -15.13 7.77
C MET A 133 9.38 -13.83 7.03
N VAL A 134 9.91 -12.72 7.54
CA VAL A 134 10.03 -11.45 6.84
C VAL A 134 11.47 -10.96 6.91
N GLN A 135 11.94 -10.23 5.91
CA GLN A 135 13.33 -9.83 5.79
C GLN A 135 13.47 -8.35 5.48
N LYS A 136 14.50 -7.72 6.05
CA LYS A 136 14.92 -6.35 5.78
C LYS A 136 16.25 -6.36 5.04
N TYR A 137 16.31 -5.66 3.92
CA TYR A 137 17.54 -5.48 3.14
C TYR A 137 17.95 -4.01 3.08
N SER A 138 19.24 -3.73 2.81
CA SER A 138 19.64 -2.41 2.34
C SER A 138 18.85 -2.05 1.08
N HIS A 139 18.69 -0.76 0.81
CA HIS A 139 17.92 -0.25 -0.33
C HIS A 139 18.29 -0.94 -1.65
N ASP A 140 19.59 -1.09 -1.89
CA ASP A 140 20.15 -1.72 -3.10
C ASP A 140 20.07 -3.26 -3.12
N GLY A 141 19.56 -3.88 -2.05
CA GLY A 141 19.48 -5.33 -1.90
C GLY A 141 20.80 -6.05 -1.61
N SER A 142 21.92 -5.32 -1.49
CA SER A 142 23.26 -5.92 -1.33
C SER A 142 23.47 -6.59 0.03
N LYS A 143 22.71 -6.18 1.06
CA LYS A 143 22.89 -6.68 2.44
C LYS A 143 21.57 -7.07 3.06
N LEU A 144 21.47 -8.28 3.60
CA LEU A 144 20.43 -8.67 4.54
C LEU A 144 20.74 -8.02 5.91
N LEU A 145 19.88 -7.13 6.36
CA LEU A 145 20.05 -6.36 7.60
C LEU A 145 19.36 -7.01 8.80
N LEU A 146 18.20 -7.62 8.57
CA LEU A 146 17.42 -8.30 9.61
C LEU A 146 16.55 -9.38 8.97
N GLN A 147 16.42 -10.51 9.67
CA GLN A 147 15.41 -11.52 9.38
C GLN A 147 14.62 -11.83 10.64
N ILE A 148 13.29 -11.81 10.55
CA ILE A 148 12.37 -12.18 11.61
C ILE A 148 11.69 -13.48 11.19
N GLY A 149 11.78 -14.50 12.03
CA GLY A 149 11.37 -15.86 11.72
C GLY A 149 12.46 -16.65 10.98
N LYS A 150 12.16 -17.89 10.64
CA LYS A 150 13.06 -18.81 9.94
C LYS A 150 12.43 -19.29 8.65
N LYS A 151 13.20 -19.26 7.56
CA LYS A 151 12.80 -19.79 6.26
C LYS A 151 12.39 -21.27 6.38
N GLY A 152 11.19 -21.59 5.89
CA GLY A 152 10.69 -22.97 5.86
C GLY A 152 10.24 -23.53 7.22
N VAL A 153 10.28 -22.73 8.27
CA VAL A 153 9.67 -23.06 9.56
C VAL A 153 8.40 -22.24 9.72
N PHE A 154 7.31 -22.87 10.16
CA PHE A 154 5.99 -22.22 10.21
C PHE A 154 5.47 -22.18 11.64
N ASP A 155 4.71 -21.16 11.98
CA ASP A 155 3.99 -21.06 13.26
C ASP A 155 2.77 -21.97 13.25
N SER A 156 3.06 -23.27 13.27
CA SER A 156 2.10 -24.36 13.19
C SER A 156 2.46 -25.50 14.13
N SER A 157 1.51 -26.40 14.36
CA SER A 157 1.61 -27.51 15.33
C SER A 157 2.76 -28.49 15.08
N ASP A 158 3.27 -28.55 13.83
CA ASP A 158 4.39 -29.42 13.43
C ASP A 158 5.55 -28.66 12.79
N GLY A 159 5.47 -27.33 12.76
CA GLY A 159 6.47 -26.46 12.15
C GLY A 159 6.45 -26.46 10.62
N THR A 160 5.46 -27.08 9.97
CA THR A 160 5.32 -27.15 8.50
C THR A 160 4.04 -26.44 8.02
N VAL A 161 3.91 -26.25 6.70
CA VAL A 161 2.68 -25.72 6.07
C VAL A 161 1.46 -26.66 6.21
N LYS A 162 1.67 -27.91 6.65
CA LYS A 162 0.60 -28.91 6.84
C LYS A 162 0.08 -28.92 8.28
N GLY A 163 0.83 -28.33 9.19
CA GLY A 163 0.43 -28.22 10.60
C GLY A 163 -0.74 -27.27 10.79
N LYS A 164 -1.42 -27.39 11.92
CA LYS A 164 -2.49 -26.47 12.30
C LYS A 164 -1.87 -25.13 12.72
N PRO A 165 -2.42 -23.97 12.30
CA PRO A 165 -1.91 -22.66 12.68
C PRO A 165 -2.04 -22.46 14.21
N LEU A 166 -1.01 -21.87 14.81
CA LEU A 166 -0.94 -21.66 16.27
C LEU A 166 -1.34 -20.25 16.69
N ASN A 167 -1.10 -19.23 15.84
CA ASN A 167 -1.18 -17.82 16.22
C ASN A 167 -0.42 -17.54 17.53
N SER A 168 0.80 -18.04 17.63
CA SER A 168 1.60 -18.00 18.86
C SER A 168 2.15 -16.61 19.15
N ASN A 169 2.48 -16.33 20.41
CA ASN A 169 3.17 -15.10 20.81
C ASN A 169 4.68 -15.19 20.53
N ALA A 170 5.04 -15.51 19.29
CA ALA A 170 6.42 -15.66 18.84
C ALA A 170 6.68 -14.86 17.58
N ALA A 171 7.95 -14.47 17.35
CA ALA A 171 8.43 -13.85 16.14
C ALA A 171 8.67 -14.91 15.03
N GLN A 172 7.65 -15.70 14.75
CA GLN A 172 7.60 -16.74 13.73
C GLN A 172 6.25 -16.64 13.04
N PHE A 173 6.21 -16.85 11.72
CA PHE A 173 5.00 -16.66 10.92
C PHE A 173 4.55 -17.97 10.26
N PHE A 174 3.30 -17.98 9.80
CA PHE A 174 2.80 -19.07 8.96
C PHE A 174 2.82 -18.64 7.49
N MET A 175 2.04 -17.63 7.14
CA MET A 175 1.93 -17.10 5.76
C MET A 175 1.89 -15.57 5.79
N PRO A 176 3.04 -14.89 6.00
CA PRO A 176 3.07 -13.43 6.03
C PRO A 176 2.73 -12.86 4.66
N SER A 177 1.73 -11.97 4.61
CA SER A 177 1.20 -11.41 3.38
C SER A 177 1.56 -9.95 3.19
N SER A 178 1.63 -9.16 4.27
CA SER A 178 1.90 -7.73 4.17
C SER A 178 2.75 -7.26 5.34
N ILE A 179 3.54 -6.22 5.11
CA ILE A 179 4.45 -5.62 6.10
C ILE A 179 4.23 -4.12 6.11
N PHE A 180 4.20 -3.56 7.30
CA PHE A 180 4.27 -2.12 7.56
C PHE A 180 5.28 -1.87 8.67
N VAL A 181 6.10 -0.82 8.55
CA VAL A 181 7.04 -0.41 9.59
C VAL A 181 6.67 0.99 10.07
N ASP A 182 6.40 1.11 11.35
CA ASP A 182 6.06 2.39 11.97
C ASP A 182 7.27 3.33 11.96
N ARG A 183 7.14 4.45 11.25
CA ARG A 183 8.23 5.43 11.11
C ARG A 183 8.60 6.11 12.42
N GLN A 184 7.72 6.10 13.42
CA GLN A 184 7.95 6.77 14.70
C GLN A 184 8.86 5.97 15.63
N ASN A 185 8.62 4.65 15.77
CA ASN A 185 9.32 3.81 16.74
C ASN A 185 10.05 2.61 16.09
N GLY A 186 9.79 2.31 14.83
CA GLY A 186 10.38 1.19 14.11
C GLY A 186 9.67 -0.15 14.34
N ASP A 187 8.52 -0.16 15.01
CA ASP A 187 7.73 -1.39 15.17
C ASP A 187 7.33 -1.97 13.81
N VAL A 188 7.48 -3.27 13.67
CA VAL A 188 7.21 -4.03 12.46
C VAL A 188 5.89 -4.77 12.61
N TYR A 189 4.92 -4.38 11.81
CA TYR A 189 3.62 -5.02 11.74
C TYR A 189 3.60 -6.00 10.57
N VAL A 190 3.16 -7.22 10.81
CA VAL A 190 3.04 -8.26 9.79
C VAL A 190 1.64 -8.83 9.81
N SER A 191 0.95 -8.76 8.68
CA SER A 191 -0.25 -9.55 8.47
C SER A 191 0.16 -10.99 8.17
N ASP A 192 -0.22 -11.90 9.06
CA ASP A 192 0.17 -13.31 8.99
C ASP A 192 -1.07 -14.16 8.78
N GLY A 193 -1.40 -14.44 7.53
CA GLY A 193 -2.64 -15.10 7.20
C GLY A 193 -3.00 -15.18 5.73
N GLU A 194 -2.03 -15.26 4.82
CA GLU A 194 -2.31 -15.48 3.40
C GLU A 194 -2.83 -16.90 3.15
N GLY A 195 -4.07 -16.99 2.67
CA GLY A 195 -4.69 -18.24 2.29
C GLY A 195 -5.43 -18.98 3.40
N ALA A 196 -6.30 -19.88 2.98
CA ALA A 196 -7.09 -20.71 3.89
C ALA A 196 -6.19 -21.66 4.72
N GLY A 197 -6.44 -21.70 6.02
CA GLY A 197 -5.72 -22.59 6.94
C GLY A 197 -4.43 -22.02 7.52
N GLY A 198 -4.05 -20.77 7.20
CA GLY A 198 -2.94 -20.05 7.83
C GLY A 198 -3.31 -19.41 9.17
N ASN A 199 -2.36 -18.72 9.78
CA ASN A 199 -2.62 -17.84 10.91
C ASN A 199 -3.63 -16.75 10.50
N ARG A 200 -4.27 -16.10 11.48
CA ARG A 200 -5.27 -15.05 11.23
C ARG A 200 -5.01 -13.87 12.15
N ARG A 201 -3.83 -13.26 12.00
CA ARG A 201 -3.39 -12.24 12.95
C ARG A 201 -2.62 -11.11 12.30
N ILE A 202 -2.59 -9.96 12.97
CA ILE A 202 -1.56 -8.95 12.84
C ILE A 202 -0.59 -9.18 13.98
N ALA A 203 0.65 -9.54 13.66
CA ALA A 203 1.73 -9.70 14.63
C ALA A 203 2.63 -8.47 14.60
N VAL A 204 3.02 -7.97 15.78
CA VAL A 204 3.83 -6.77 15.93
C VAL A 204 5.12 -7.14 16.65
N MET A 205 6.24 -6.80 16.04
CA MET A 205 7.59 -6.93 16.59
C MET A 205 8.20 -5.55 16.80
N ASP A 206 9.18 -5.45 17.69
CA ASP A 206 10.02 -4.25 17.78
C ASP A 206 10.98 -4.15 16.58
N ARG A 207 11.75 -3.05 16.54
CA ARG A 207 12.75 -2.79 15.49
C ARG A 207 13.84 -3.86 15.35
N ASP A 208 14.06 -4.65 16.40
CA ASP A 208 15.08 -5.70 16.47
C ASP A 208 14.49 -7.09 16.22
N GLY A 209 13.19 -7.16 15.93
CA GLY A 209 12.46 -8.39 15.59
C GLY A 209 11.92 -9.18 16.77
N LYS A 210 11.93 -8.62 17.98
CA LYS A 210 11.34 -9.24 19.16
C LYS A 210 9.83 -9.08 19.16
N PHE A 211 9.08 -10.17 19.40
CA PHE A 211 7.63 -10.13 19.52
C PHE A 211 7.15 -9.19 20.63
N LEU A 212 6.20 -8.32 20.31
CA LEU A 212 5.58 -7.38 21.24
C LEU A 212 4.14 -7.75 21.57
N ARG A 213 3.29 -7.91 20.55
CA ARG A 213 1.85 -8.16 20.67
C ARG A 213 1.26 -8.65 19.37
N GLN A 214 0.02 -9.09 19.43
CA GLN A 214 -0.78 -9.42 18.25
C GLN A 214 -2.26 -9.17 18.51
N TRP A 215 -3.05 -9.15 17.44
CA TRP A 215 -4.49 -9.27 17.51
C TRP A 215 -5.02 -10.03 16.30
N GLN A 216 -6.20 -10.64 16.46
CA GLN A 216 -6.88 -11.33 15.38
C GLN A 216 -8.04 -10.45 14.90
N PRO A 217 -8.04 -10.00 13.64
CA PRO A 217 -9.17 -9.26 13.08
C PRO A 217 -10.43 -10.12 13.05
N GLU A 218 -11.53 -9.58 13.60
CA GLU A 218 -12.77 -10.32 13.75
C GLU A 218 -13.38 -10.73 12.40
N GLY A 219 -13.82 -11.98 12.29
CA GLY A 219 -14.48 -12.53 11.10
C GLY A 219 -13.60 -12.60 9.87
N MET A 220 -12.27 -12.49 10.01
CA MET A 220 -11.34 -12.53 8.89
C MET A 220 -10.79 -13.94 8.71
N GLU A 221 -10.95 -14.51 7.52
CA GLU A 221 -10.37 -15.81 7.17
C GLU A 221 -8.98 -15.69 6.58
N THR A 222 -8.74 -14.62 5.85
CA THR A 222 -7.45 -14.29 5.24
C THR A 222 -7.08 -12.86 5.57
N VAL A 223 -5.96 -12.66 6.24
CA VAL A 223 -5.39 -11.34 6.54
C VAL A 223 -4.44 -10.97 5.40
N HIS A 224 -5.00 -10.40 4.32
CA HIS A 224 -4.27 -10.26 3.06
C HIS A 224 -3.40 -9.01 2.96
N CYS A 225 -3.95 -7.84 3.18
CA CYS A 225 -3.20 -6.58 3.18
C CYS A 225 -3.32 -5.85 4.50
N MET A 226 -2.30 -5.05 4.81
CA MET A 226 -2.32 -4.15 5.95
C MET A 226 -1.35 -3.01 5.70
N THR A 227 -1.77 -1.80 6.03
CA THR A 227 -0.90 -0.62 6.10
C THR A 227 -1.42 0.34 7.16
N ALA A 228 -0.63 1.35 7.54
CA ALA A 228 -1.08 2.35 8.50
C ALA A 228 -0.98 3.77 7.93
N ALA A 229 -1.96 4.59 8.30
CA ALA A 229 -1.97 6.00 7.97
C ALA A 229 -1.14 6.84 8.95
N ASN A 230 -0.83 8.09 8.57
CA ASN A 230 -0.03 9.02 9.36
C ASN A 230 -0.64 9.35 10.73
N ASP A 231 -1.97 9.21 10.88
CA ASP A 231 -2.70 9.38 12.14
C ASP A 231 -2.62 8.15 13.07
N GLY A 232 -1.91 7.11 12.64
CA GLY A 232 -1.70 5.89 13.41
C GLY A 232 -2.83 4.87 13.33
N LEU A 233 -3.81 5.07 12.46
CA LEU A 233 -4.82 4.05 12.19
C LEU A 233 -4.28 3.00 11.23
N VAL A 234 -4.56 1.72 11.56
CA VAL A 234 -4.15 0.54 10.80
C VAL A 234 -5.34 0.03 9.98
N TYR A 235 -5.16 -0.09 8.67
CA TYR A 235 -6.17 -0.53 7.72
C TYR A 235 -5.85 -1.95 7.26
N VAL A 236 -6.77 -2.88 7.45
CA VAL A 236 -6.60 -4.31 7.18
C VAL A 236 -7.64 -4.76 6.17
N CYS A 237 -7.19 -5.37 5.06
CA CYS A 237 -8.07 -5.86 4.02
C CYS A 237 -8.71 -7.20 4.43
N ASN A 238 -10.03 -7.20 4.58
CA ASN A 238 -10.84 -8.40 4.72
C ASN A 238 -11.50 -8.71 3.38
N ARG A 239 -10.78 -9.41 2.52
CA ARG A 239 -11.19 -9.62 1.14
C ARG A 239 -12.44 -10.49 1.01
N GLN A 240 -12.64 -11.50 1.86
CA GLN A 240 -13.81 -12.39 1.82
C GLN A 240 -15.10 -11.68 2.25
N GLN A 241 -14.99 -10.68 3.13
CA GLN A 241 -16.15 -9.92 3.59
C GLN A 241 -16.29 -8.57 2.88
N SER A 242 -15.54 -8.34 1.81
CA SER A 242 -15.66 -7.14 0.94
C SER A 242 -15.56 -5.82 1.71
N ARG A 243 -14.58 -5.71 2.60
CA ARG A 243 -14.39 -4.51 3.44
C ARG A 243 -12.96 -4.31 3.90
N ILE A 244 -12.64 -3.08 4.29
CA ILE A 244 -11.45 -2.74 5.06
C ILE A 244 -11.87 -2.61 6.52
N GLN A 245 -11.16 -3.26 7.42
CA GLN A 245 -11.30 -3.10 8.86
C GLN A 245 -10.23 -2.13 9.37
N VAL A 246 -10.64 -1.13 10.15
CA VAL A 246 -9.73 -0.08 10.68
C VAL A 246 -9.55 -0.28 12.17
N TYR A 247 -8.31 -0.27 12.62
CA TYR A 247 -7.87 -0.45 14.00
C TYR A 247 -6.96 0.69 14.45
N ASP A 248 -6.74 0.85 15.75
CA ASP A 248 -5.56 1.57 16.23
C ASP A 248 -4.34 0.64 16.29
N LYS A 249 -3.17 1.22 16.62
CA LYS A 249 -1.90 0.46 16.72
C LYS A 249 -1.89 -0.62 17.81
N MET A 250 -2.87 -0.61 18.72
CA MET A 250 -3.04 -1.63 19.78
C MET A 250 -4.00 -2.74 19.38
N GLY A 251 -4.63 -2.64 18.20
CA GLY A 251 -5.60 -3.64 17.71
C GLY A 251 -7.04 -3.36 18.14
N ASN A 252 -7.34 -2.18 18.69
CA ASN A 252 -8.72 -1.83 19.02
C ASN A 252 -9.46 -1.44 17.73
N PHE A 253 -10.57 -2.11 17.46
CA PHE A 253 -11.42 -1.87 16.30
C PHE A 253 -12.03 -0.46 16.33
N LYS A 254 -12.08 0.21 15.18
CA LYS A 254 -12.64 1.55 15.01
C LYS A 254 -13.85 1.57 14.07
N LYS A 255 -13.70 1.05 12.86
CA LYS A 255 -14.78 1.04 11.85
C LYS A 255 -14.51 0.04 10.74
N ASN A 256 -15.56 -0.26 9.98
CA ASN A 256 -15.46 -0.87 8.65
C ASN A 256 -15.59 0.20 7.56
N ILE A 257 -14.95 -0.05 6.42
CA ILE A 257 -15.19 0.64 5.15
C ILE A 257 -15.63 -0.45 4.17
N GLU A 258 -16.87 -0.36 3.73
CA GLU A 258 -17.46 -1.36 2.83
C GLU A 258 -16.93 -1.17 1.39
N VAL A 259 -16.58 -2.28 0.74
CA VAL A 259 -16.10 -2.32 -0.64
C VAL A 259 -16.97 -3.33 -1.41
N PRO A 260 -18.20 -2.94 -1.78
CA PRO A 260 -19.14 -3.87 -2.38
C PRO A 260 -18.62 -4.39 -3.73
N TRP A 261 -18.85 -5.67 -3.97
CA TRP A 261 -18.60 -6.32 -5.23
C TRP A 261 -19.92 -6.62 -5.94
N LYS A 262 -19.99 -6.25 -7.23
CA LYS A 262 -21.14 -6.56 -8.08
C LYS A 262 -20.67 -7.30 -9.33
N PRO A 263 -21.10 -8.55 -9.54
CA PRO A 263 -20.84 -9.24 -10.79
C PRO A 263 -21.57 -8.56 -11.94
N TYR A 264 -20.91 -8.44 -13.09
CA TYR A 264 -21.50 -7.89 -14.31
C TYR A 264 -22.58 -8.81 -14.92
N THR A 265 -22.34 -10.11 -14.85
CA THR A 265 -23.24 -11.11 -15.39
C THR A 265 -23.37 -12.28 -14.42
N THR A 266 -24.50 -12.96 -14.45
CA THR A 266 -24.64 -14.26 -13.80
C THR A 266 -24.20 -15.33 -14.78
N PRO A 267 -23.25 -16.24 -14.40
CA PRO A 267 -22.87 -17.37 -15.24
C PRO A 267 -24.10 -18.25 -15.57
N PRO A 268 -24.09 -18.94 -16.71
CA PRO A 268 -25.20 -19.81 -17.11
C PRO A 268 -25.54 -20.90 -16.08
N ASP A 269 -24.58 -21.37 -15.32
CA ASP A 269 -24.76 -22.35 -14.25
C ASP A 269 -25.21 -21.75 -12.90
N GLY A 270 -25.42 -20.41 -12.85
CA GLY A 270 -25.78 -19.68 -11.64
C GLY A 270 -24.67 -19.62 -10.58
N LYS A 271 -23.53 -20.25 -10.84
CA LYS A 271 -22.40 -20.30 -9.92
C LYS A 271 -21.35 -19.28 -10.33
N ARG A 272 -20.93 -18.45 -9.38
CA ARG A 272 -19.83 -17.53 -9.56
C ARG A 272 -18.74 -17.83 -8.56
N THR A 273 -17.53 -18.00 -9.06
CA THR A 273 -16.35 -18.16 -8.19
C THR A 273 -15.74 -16.78 -7.94
N GLU A 274 -15.69 -16.37 -6.70
CA GLU A 274 -14.90 -15.22 -6.28
C GLU A 274 -13.42 -15.53 -6.46
N THR A 275 -12.69 -14.62 -7.10
CA THR A 275 -11.31 -14.88 -7.51
C THR A 275 -10.28 -14.35 -6.51
N GLY A 276 -10.66 -13.50 -5.59
CA GLY A 276 -9.68 -12.94 -4.66
C GLY A 276 -10.30 -12.02 -3.62
N GLY A 277 -11.51 -11.59 -3.84
CA GLY A 277 -12.22 -10.65 -2.98
C GLY A 277 -12.16 -9.23 -3.50
N SER A 278 -12.92 -8.33 -2.87
CA SER A 278 -13.03 -6.95 -3.29
C SER A 278 -12.07 -6.00 -2.56
N ALA A 279 -11.38 -6.45 -1.51
CA ALA A 279 -10.42 -5.65 -0.77
C ALA A 279 -9.10 -6.43 -0.69
N VAL A 280 -8.19 -6.20 -1.65
CA VAL A 280 -6.98 -7.01 -1.81
C VAL A 280 -5.71 -6.28 -1.42
N SER A 281 -5.53 -5.04 -1.86
CA SER A 281 -4.37 -4.23 -1.53
C SER A 281 -4.75 -2.76 -1.55
N LEU A 282 -4.16 -1.96 -0.68
CA LEU A 282 -4.46 -0.53 -0.59
C LEU A 282 -3.21 0.30 -0.32
N ASP A 283 -3.27 1.56 -0.76
CA ASP A 283 -2.32 2.60 -0.41
C ASP A 283 -3.04 3.95 -0.30
N PHE A 284 -2.36 4.96 0.23
CA PHE A 284 -2.95 6.27 0.49
C PHE A 284 -2.46 7.34 -0.49
N SER A 285 -3.27 8.41 -0.64
CA SER A 285 -2.81 9.61 -1.32
C SER A 285 -1.65 10.27 -0.58
N PRO A 286 -0.71 10.94 -1.29
CA PRO A 286 0.51 11.47 -0.70
C PRO A 286 0.29 12.78 0.07
N ASP A 287 -0.91 13.35 0.06
CA ASP A 287 -1.20 14.55 0.85
C ASP A 287 -1.05 14.29 2.35
N SER A 288 -0.75 15.33 3.13
CA SER A 288 -0.46 15.21 4.57
C SER A 288 -1.58 14.54 5.38
N ASN A 289 -2.82 14.67 4.93
CA ASN A 289 -4.01 14.08 5.56
C ASN A 289 -4.31 12.69 5.02
N GLN A 290 -3.62 12.26 3.96
CA GLN A 290 -3.90 10.99 3.27
C GLN A 290 -5.40 10.84 3.01
N ARG A 291 -5.98 11.84 2.36
CA ARG A 291 -7.43 11.97 2.17
C ARG A 291 -8.05 10.81 1.42
N LEU A 292 -7.32 10.20 0.49
CA LEU A 292 -7.81 9.13 -0.36
C LEU A 292 -7.16 7.80 -0.01
N ILE A 293 -7.94 6.74 -0.14
CA ILE A 293 -7.48 5.36 -0.22
C ILE A 293 -7.62 4.91 -1.67
N TYR A 294 -6.55 4.35 -2.23
CA TYR A 294 -6.59 3.61 -3.50
C TYR A 294 -6.61 2.13 -3.18
N LEU A 295 -7.69 1.45 -3.55
CA LEU A 295 -7.93 0.06 -3.20
C LEU A 295 -8.11 -0.81 -4.43
N ILE A 296 -7.42 -1.93 -4.47
CA ILE A 296 -7.70 -2.98 -5.46
C ILE A 296 -8.99 -3.72 -5.10
N ASN A 297 -10.03 -3.53 -5.93
CA ASN A 297 -11.19 -4.40 -6.00
C ASN A 297 -10.93 -5.49 -7.04
N GLN A 298 -10.34 -6.62 -6.61
CA GLN A 298 -9.89 -7.66 -7.54
C GLN A 298 -11.03 -8.36 -8.25
N ASN A 299 -12.16 -8.59 -7.58
CA ASN A 299 -13.34 -9.23 -8.18
C ASN A 299 -13.94 -8.40 -9.33
N ASN A 300 -13.82 -7.07 -9.27
CA ASN A 300 -14.26 -6.17 -10.33
C ASN A 300 -13.13 -5.78 -11.30
N SER A 301 -11.88 -6.19 -11.01
CA SER A 301 -10.69 -5.76 -11.75
C SER A 301 -10.60 -4.24 -11.86
N GLN A 302 -10.80 -3.55 -10.74
CA GLN A 302 -10.85 -2.07 -10.64
C GLN A 302 -10.01 -1.57 -9.49
N ILE A 303 -9.59 -0.31 -9.60
CA ILE A 303 -9.06 0.47 -8.48
C ILE A 303 -10.15 1.41 -8.01
N GLU A 304 -10.55 1.26 -6.75
CA GLU A 304 -11.51 2.15 -6.08
C GLU A 304 -10.77 3.33 -5.45
N ILE A 305 -11.30 4.54 -5.64
CA ILE A 305 -10.83 5.75 -4.96
C ILE A 305 -11.84 6.07 -3.87
N ILE A 306 -11.41 5.94 -2.62
CA ILE A 306 -12.26 6.02 -1.44
C ILE A 306 -11.86 7.24 -0.62
N ASP A 307 -12.82 8.06 -0.20
CA ASP A 307 -12.58 9.07 0.82
C ASP A 307 -12.32 8.40 2.17
N ARG A 308 -11.12 8.57 2.71
CA ARG A 308 -10.65 7.85 3.89
C ARG A 308 -11.47 8.15 5.14
N GLN A 309 -11.94 9.39 5.29
CA GLN A 309 -12.69 9.79 6.47
C GLN A 309 -14.10 9.20 6.49
N SER A 310 -14.84 9.39 5.40
CA SER A 310 -16.22 8.92 5.29
C SER A 310 -16.36 7.45 4.88
N GLY A 311 -15.31 6.85 4.27
CA GLY A 311 -15.37 5.53 3.67
C GLY A 311 -16.17 5.47 2.37
N LYS A 312 -16.54 6.62 1.79
CA LYS A 312 -17.34 6.67 0.56
C LYS A 312 -16.45 6.43 -0.65
N ILE A 313 -16.86 5.52 -1.53
CA ILE A 313 -16.26 5.36 -2.86
C ILE A 313 -16.63 6.60 -3.69
N LEU A 314 -15.60 7.34 -4.14
CA LEU A 314 -15.78 8.56 -4.93
C LEU A 314 -15.78 8.27 -6.42
N SER A 315 -14.90 7.38 -6.87
CA SER A 315 -14.78 6.93 -8.25
C SER A 315 -14.00 5.64 -8.33
N SER A 316 -13.90 5.07 -9.53
CA SER A 316 -13.06 3.91 -9.83
C SER A 316 -12.49 4.03 -11.25
N PHE A 317 -11.41 3.29 -11.52
CA PHE A 317 -10.85 3.13 -12.86
C PHE A 317 -10.35 1.71 -13.09
N GLY A 318 -10.16 1.35 -14.36
CA GLY A 318 -9.81 0.00 -14.79
C GLY A 318 -11.02 -0.91 -14.99
N ARG A 319 -10.78 -2.04 -15.60
CA ARG A 319 -11.75 -3.12 -15.87
C ARG A 319 -11.01 -4.42 -16.16
N ALA A 320 -11.72 -5.52 -16.21
CA ALA A 320 -11.15 -6.82 -16.59
C ALA A 320 -10.68 -6.81 -18.05
N GLY A 321 -9.49 -7.34 -18.31
CA GLY A 321 -8.89 -7.48 -19.64
C GLY A 321 -7.37 -7.47 -19.61
N HIS A 322 -6.75 -7.37 -20.80
CA HIS A 322 -5.31 -7.49 -20.99
C HIS A 322 -4.66 -6.27 -21.67
N PHE A 323 -5.47 -5.34 -22.19
CA PHE A 323 -4.96 -4.10 -22.80
C PHE A 323 -4.48 -3.11 -21.74
N PRO A 324 -3.70 -2.10 -22.11
CA PRO A 324 -3.35 -1.01 -21.20
C PRO A 324 -4.59 -0.38 -20.56
N GLY A 325 -4.53 -0.17 -19.24
CA GLY A 325 -5.67 0.31 -18.45
C GLY A 325 -6.67 -0.77 -18.03
N GLU A 326 -6.48 -2.01 -18.49
CA GLU A 326 -7.25 -3.18 -18.07
C GLU A 326 -6.42 -4.07 -17.14
N PHE A 327 -7.09 -4.86 -16.32
CA PHE A 327 -6.44 -5.69 -15.30
C PHE A 327 -6.82 -7.17 -15.43
N ASP A 328 -5.80 -8.02 -15.26
CA ASP A 328 -5.98 -9.45 -15.04
C ASP A 328 -5.39 -9.83 -13.68
N GLN A 329 -6.26 -9.92 -12.67
CA GLN A 329 -5.93 -10.18 -11.29
C GLN A 329 -4.93 -9.15 -10.69
N PRO A 330 -5.33 -7.86 -10.58
CA PRO A 330 -4.52 -6.86 -9.92
C PRO A 330 -4.30 -7.28 -8.46
N HIS A 331 -3.07 -7.13 -7.96
CA HIS A 331 -2.70 -7.72 -6.68
C HIS A 331 -1.94 -6.78 -5.76
N GLY A 332 -1.00 -6.00 -6.27
CA GLY A 332 -0.26 -5.00 -5.50
C GLY A 332 -0.54 -3.58 -6.00
N ILE A 333 -0.61 -2.61 -5.08
CA ILE A 333 -0.79 -1.19 -5.39
C ILE A 333 0.20 -0.36 -4.59
N ALA A 334 0.73 0.70 -5.21
CA ALA A 334 1.55 1.71 -4.55
C ALA A 334 1.29 3.08 -5.16
N VAL A 335 1.50 4.14 -4.37
CA VAL A 335 1.31 5.54 -4.78
C VAL A 335 2.61 6.31 -4.56
N ASP A 336 3.05 7.07 -5.58
CA ASP A 336 4.24 7.91 -5.47
C ASP A 336 3.94 9.29 -4.85
N SER A 337 4.98 10.08 -4.63
CA SER A 337 4.87 11.43 -4.04
C SER A 337 4.04 12.42 -4.87
N LYS A 338 3.81 12.13 -6.14
CA LYS A 338 3.04 12.95 -7.10
C LYS A 338 1.61 12.47 -7.24
N GLY A 339 1.26 11.35 -6.58
CA GLY A 339 -0.07 10.74 -6.65
C GLY A 339 -0.27 9.85 -7.88
N ASN A 340 0.80 9.46 -8.60
CA ASN A 340 0.65 8.40 -9.60
C ASN A 340 0.44 7.07 -8.90
N VAL A 341 -0.39 6.23 -9.51
CA VAL A 341 -0.75 4.91 -8.97
C VAL A 341 -0.08 3.82 -9.80
N TYR A 342 0.58 2.90 -9.12
CA TYR A 342 1.22 1.73 -9.72
C TYR A 342 0.47 0.47 -9.34
N VAL A 343 0.13 -0.35 -10.33
CA VAL A 343 -0.65 -1.59 -10.12
C VAL A 343 0.10 -2.77 -10.68
N ALA A 344 0.47 -3.69 -9.79
CA ALA A 344 1.13 -4.96 -10.11
C ALA A 344 0.07 -6.06 -10.26
N GLU A 345 0.17 -6.84 -11.34
CA GLU A 345 -0.79 -7.89 -11.68
C GLU A 345 -0.17 -9.27 -11.50
N ASN A 346 -0.89 -10.14 -10.80
CA ASN A 346 -0.43 -11.50 -10.60
C ASN A 346 -0.61 -12.33 -11.89
N ARG A 347 -1.83 -12.49 -12.38
CA ARG A 347 -2.10 -13.28 -13.57
C ARG A 347 -1.77 -12.54 -14.87
N GLY A 348 -1.96 -11.21 -14.87
CA GLY A 348 -1.59 -10.35 -16.00
C GLY A 348 -0.08 -10.20 -16.19
N LYS A 349 0.75 -10.59 -15.20
CA LYS A 349 2.22 -10.59 -15.26
C LYS A 349 2.82 -9.27 -15.74
N LYS A 350 2.23 -8.14 -15.34
CA LYS A 350 2.66 -6.80 -15.74
C LYS A 350 2.51 -5.79 -14.60
N ILE A 351 3.24 -4.70 -14.73
CA ILE A 351 3.10 -3.50 -13.92
C ILE A 351 2.59 -2.36 -14.78
N GLN A 352 1.63 -1.58 -14.31
CA GLN A 352 1.12 -0.41 -14.99
C GLN A 352 1.20 0.82 -14.10
N LYS A 353 1.55 1.96 -14.69
CA LYS A 353 1.51 3.28 -14.06
C LYS A 353 0.28 4.03 -14.55
N PHE A 354 -0.43 4.65 -13.62
CA PHE A 354 -1.56 5.53 -13.89
C PHE A 354 -1.21 6.94 -13.40
N ARG A 355 -1.29 7.93 -14.27
CA ARG A 355 -1.01 9.34 -13.97
C ARG A 355 -2.30 10.13 -13.81
N ILE A 356 -2.26 11.16 -12.98
CA ILE A 356 -3.38 12.10 -12.83
C ILE A 356 -3.49 12.95 -14.08
N VAL A 357 -4.71 13.04 -14.67
CA VAL A 357 -5.01 13.86 -15.85
C VAL A 357 -6.09 14.91 -15.59
N GLY A 358 -6.69 14.92 -14.40
CA GLY A 358 -7.70 15.88 -13.99
C GLY A 358 -8.21 15.62 -12.56
N GLN A 359 -8.93 16.61 -12.03
CA GLN A 359 -9.58 16.57 -10.72
C GLN A 359 -11.05 16.92 -10.87
#